data_78fc2173862207edd7655ddeb8087399
#
_entry.id   78fc2173862207edd7655ddeb8087399
#
_cell.length_a   1.000
_cell.length_b   1.000
_cell.length_c   1.000
_cell.angle_alpha   90.00
_cell.angle_beta   90.00
_cell.angle_gamma   90.00
#
_symmetry.space_group_name_H-M   'P 1'
#
loop_
_entity.id
_entity.type
_entity.pdbx_description
1 polymer ?
#
loop_
_entity_poly.entity_id
_entity_poly.type
_entity_poly.pdbx_seq_one_letter_code
_entity_poly.pdbx_strand_id
1 'polypeptide(L)'
;GTRDAIRILCLGDVVGRPGRRLLRESLPSLRAALGLDMVVANGENAAGGIGLTPETLEELKASGVDVVTSGNHIWKHREIYAALDREPFLLRPANYGDKVPGKGQCVFSLADGTRVGIVNLLGRTFMEPAHCPFAAADRALEALQEQETVCRIVDFHAEASSEKRAMLHYLDGRCSAVFGTHTHVQTADAAVTSRGTASLTDLGMCGVEQDSVIGLSLLHIRRG
;
A
#
# COMPACT_ATOMS: atom_id res chain seq x y z
N GLY A 1 4.43 4.33 -28.18
CA GLY A 1 5.77 4.00 -27.70
C GLY A 1 5.67 3.25 -26.39
N THR A 2 6.29 2.10 -26.26
CA THR A 2 6.43 1.38 -25.01
C THR A 2 7.16 2.28 -24.02
N ARG A 3 6.52 2.57 -22.90
CA ARG A 3 7.18 3.30 -21.80
C ARG A 3 8.26 2.41 -21.19
N ASP A 4 9.48 2.92 -21.10
CA ASP A 4 10.62 2.18 -20.52
C ASP A 4 10.54 2.02 -18.99
N ALA A 5 9.59 2.67 -18.34
CA ALA A 5 9.41 2.64 -16.88
C ALA A 5 7.95 2.82 -16.46
N ILE A 6 7.58 2.17 -15.36
CA ILE A 6 6.31 2.36 -14.65
C ILE A 6 6.58 3.26 -13.45
N ARG A 7 5.76 4.30 -13.27
CA ARG A 7 5.87 5.25 -12.17
C ARG A 7 4.71 5.08 -11.20
N ILE A 8 5.03 4.61 -10.01
CA ILE A 8 4.04 4.33 -8.96
C ILE A 8 4.35 5.20 -7.75
N LEU A 9 3.36 5.96 -7.32
CA LEU A 9 3.42 6.70 -6.05
C LEU A 9 2.81 5.83 -4.95
N CYS A 10 3.59 5.59 -3.90
CA CYS A 10 3.13 4.92 -2.69
C CYS A 10 3.03 5.94 -1.56
N LEU A 11 1.85 6.03 -0.97
CA LEU A 11 1.54 6.93 0.14
C LEU A 11 1.37 6.13 1.42
N GLY A 12 1.99 6.60 2.50
CA GLY A 12 1.79 6.06 3.84
C GLY A 12 0.38 6.32 4.36
N ASP A 13 0.16 6.01 5.63
CA ASP A 13 -1.15 6.12 6.26
C ASP A 13 -1.79 7.49 6.05
N VAL A 14 -2.93 7.53 5.37
CA VAL A 14 -3.73 8.74 5.21
C VAL A 14 -4.52 8.94 6.49
N VAL A 15 -4.22 10.02 7.24
CA VAL A 15 -4.76 10.24 8.58
C VAL A 15 -5.80 11.34 8.58
N GLY A 16 -7.06 10.95 8.76
CA GLY A 16 -8.19 11.83 8.97
C GLY A 16 -8.45 12.83 7.86
N ARG A 17 -9.25 13.84 8.18
CA ARG A 17 -9.61 14.91 7.25
C ARG A 17 -8.40 15.67 6.68
N PRO A 18 -7.37 16.02 7.45
CA PRO A 18 -6.19 16.69 6.90
C PRO A 18 -5.47 15.86 5.83
N GLY A 19 -5.32 14.55 6.06
CA GLY A 19 -4.71 13.64 5.08
C GLY A 19 -5.53 13.54 3.80
N ARG A 20 -6.85 13.36 3.91
CA ARG A 20 -7.75 13.35 2.74
C ARG A 20 -7.72 14.66 1.96
N ARG A 21 -7.72 15.79 2.67
CA ARG A 21 -7.63 17.11 2.06
C ARG A 21 -6.34 17.28 1.27
N LEU A 22 -5.21 16.86 1.85
CA LEU A 22 -3.91 16.91 1.17
C LEU A 22 -3.96 16.15 -0.17
N LEU A 23 -4.46 14.94 -0.17
CA LEU A 23 -4.55 14.13 -1.39
C LEU A 23 -5.44 14.80 -2.43
N ARG A 24 -6.60 15.29 -2.02
CA ARG A 24 -7.54 15.98 -2.91
C ARG A 24 -6.91 17.19 -3.58
N GLU A 25 -6.15 17.99 -2.81
CA GLU A 25 -5.55 19.24 -3.29
C GLU A 25 -4.26 19.00 -4.11
N SER A 26 -3.47 17.97 -3.79
CA SER A 26 -2.14 17.79 -4.35
C SER A 26 -2.02 16.67 -5.36
N LEU A 27 -2.78 15.58 -5.20
CA LEU A 27 -2.58 14.37 -5.99
C LEU A 27 -2.83 14.53 -7.49
N PRO A 28 -3.87 15.27 -7.96
CA PRO A 28 -4.05 15.50 -9.39
C PRO A 28 -2.86 16.19 -10.05
N SER A 29 -2.31 17.22 -9.40
CA SER A 29 -1.13 17.96 -9.89
C SER A 29 0.12 17.08 -9.89
N LEU A 30 0.33 16.30 -8.84
CA LEU A 30 1.46 15.36 -8.73
C LEU A 30 1.39 14.28 -9.81
N ARG A 31 0.19 13.74 -10.04
CA ARG A 31 -0.01 12.76 -11.10
C ARG A 31 0.43 13.27 -12.46
N ALA A 32 0.01 14.49 -12.80
CA ALA A 32 0.37 15.15 -14.06
C ALA A 32 1.87 15.48 -14.11
N ALA A 33 2.39 16.14 -13.07
CA ALA A 33 3.79 16.61 -13.05
C ALA A 33 4.81 15.48 -13.08
N LEU A 34 4.52 14.37 -12.40
CA LEU A 34 5.42 13.22 -12.31
C LEU A 34 5.13 12.13 -13.36
N GLY A 35 4.04 12.26 -14.12
CA GLY A 35 3.61 11.27 -15.11
C GLY A 35 3.33 9.92 -14.46
N LEU A 36 2.57 9.93 -13.35
CA LEU A 36 2.29 8.72 -12.58
C LEU A 36 1.36 7.78 -13.33
N ASP A 37 1.70 6.52 -13.35
CA ASP A 37 0.87 5.45 -13.91
C ASP A 37 -0.12 4.89 -12.88
N MET A 38 0.24 4.94 -11.60
CA MET A 38 -0.54 4.36 -10.51
C MET A 38 -0.25 5.06 -9.17
N VAL A 39 -1.26 5.09 -8.31
CA VAL A 39 -1.15 5.58 -6.93
C VAL A 39 -1.71 4.55 -5.97
N VAL A 40 -0.92 4.17 -4.98
CA VAL A 40 -1.29 3.29 -3.86
C VAL A 40 -1.24 4.09 -2.57
N ALA A 41 -2.26 4.00 -1.74
CA ALA A 41 -2.30 4.66 -0.44
C ALA A 41 -2.82 3.73 0.64
N ASN A 42 -2.26 3.79 1.85
CA ASN A 42 -2.82 3.12 3.01
C ASN A 42 -3.94 3.99 3.61
N GLY A 43 -5.17 3.48 3.60
CA GLY A 43 -6.37 4.19 4.02
C GLY A 43 -6.93 3.79 5.38
N GLU A 44 -6.23 2.98 6.16
CA GLU A 44 -6.77 2.45 7.43
C GLU A 44 -7.14 3.50 8.47
N ASN A 45 -6.59 4.72 8.35
CA ASN A 45 -6.81 5.83 9.28
C ASN A 45 -7.50 7.04 8.63
N ALA A 46 -8.06 6.88 7.44
CA ALA A 46 -8.65 7.98 6.69
C ALA A 46 -9.94 8.54 7.29
N ALA A 47 -10.72 7.72 8.00
CA ALA A 47 -11.97 8.12 8.63
C ALA A 47 -11.75 8.59 10.07
N GLY A 48 -11.58 9.91 10.26
CA GLY A 48 -11.44 10.50 11.59
C GLY A 48 -10.18 10.08 12.35
N GLY A 49 -9.17 9.57 11.66
CA GLY A 49 -7.89 9.14 12.24
C GLY A 49 -7.81 7.64 12.57
N ILE A 50 -8.91 6.90 12.58
CA ILE A 50 -8.96 5.45 12.79
C ILE A 50 -10.05 4.84 11.93
N GLY A 51 -9.68 3.87 11.08
CA GLY A 51 -10.62 3.16 10.22
C GLY A 51 -10.86 3.83 8.87
N LEU A 52 -11.67 3.18 8.07
CA LEU A 52 -12.09 3.61 6.75
C LEU A 52 -13.61 3.39 6.63
N THR A 53 -14.30 4.35 6.04
CA THR A 53 -15.74 4.25 5.72
C THR A 53 -15.92 4.23 4.20
N PRO A 54 -17.09 3.79 3.68
CA PRO A 54 -17.39 3.88 2.25
C PRO A 54 -17.23 5.31 1.70
N GLU A 55 -17.68 6.33 2.46
CA GLU A 55 -17.56 7.72 2.05
C GLU A 55 -16.09 8.16 1.94
N THR A 56 -15.28 7.85 2.94
CA THR A 56 -13.85 8.21 2.93
C THR A 56 -13.07 7.42 1.88
N LEU A 57 -13.45 6.18 1.60
CA LEU A 57 -12.91 5.42 0.47
C LEU A 57 -13.19 6.13 -0.87
N GLU A 58 -14.43 6.57 -1.09
CA GLU A 58 -14.78 7.30 -2.31
C GLU A 58 -14.04 8.64 -2.43
N GLU A 59 -13.80 9.35 -1.32
CA GLU A 59 -12.96 10.55 -1.32
C GLU A 59 -11.52 10.23 -1.78
N LEU A 60 -10.91 9.15 -1.30
CA LEU A 60 -9.56 8.73 -1.73
C LEU A 60 -9.54 8.39 -3.22
N LYS A 61 -10.51 7.62 -3.70
CA LYS A 61 -10.64 7.26 -5.11
C LYS A 61 -10.83 8.51 -5.99
N ALA A 62 -11.70 9.42 -5.59
CA ALA A 62 -11.94 10.69 -6.31
C ALA A 62 -10.71 11.59 -6.33
N SER A 63 -9.85 11.52 -5.34
CA SER A 63 -8.56 12.24 -5.29
C SER A 63 -7.52 11.68 -6.25
N GLY A 64 -7.70 10.46 -6.76
CA GLY A 64 -6.80 9.81 -7.71
C GLY A 64 -6.02 8.63 -7.14
N VAL A 65 -6.44 8.07 -6.01
CA VAL A 65 -5.87 6.82 -5.48
C VAL A 65 -6.47 5.63 -6.25
N ASP A 66 -5.60 4.79 -6.80
CA ASP A 66 -6.01 3.62 -7.61
C ASP A 66 -6.22 2.37 -6.75
N VAL A 67 -5.34 2.13 -5.78
CA VAL A 67 -5.43 1.01 -4.84
C VAL A 67 -5.27 1.51 -3.42
N VAL A 68 -6.20 1.10 -2.55
CA VAL A 68 -6.19 1.40 -1.13
C VAL A 68 -5.82 0.14 -0.35
N THR A 69 -4.70 0.20 0.35
CA THR A 69 -4.28 -0.80 1.33
C THR A 69 -4.77 -0.41 2.72
N SER A 70 -4.59 -1.27 3.69
CA SER A 70 -4.98 -1.00 5.07
C SER A 70 -4.11 -1.73 6.09
N GLY A 71 -4.59 -1.83 7.31
CA GLY A 71 -3.94 -2.48 8.42
C GLY A 71 -4.96 -2.93 9.46
N ASN A 72 -4.54 -2.96 10.72
CA ASN A 72 -5.36 -3.46 11.83
C ASN A 72 -6.62 -2.60 12.12
N HIS A 73 -6.61 -1.32 11.78
CA HIS A 73 -7.76 -0.45 11.98
C HIS A 73 -8.88 -0.60 10.94
N ILE A 74 -8.70 -1.41 9.91
CA ILE A 74 -9.72 -1.61 8.86
C ILE A 74 -11.06 -2.11 9.43
N TRP A 75 -11.02 -2.80 10.55
CA TRP A 75 -12.21 -3.39 11.18
C TRP A 75 -12.98 -2.41 12.07
N LYS A 76 -12.53 -1.18 12.22
CA LYS A 76 -13.12 -0.19 13.12
C LYS A 76 -14.56 0.17 12.80
N HIS A 77 -14.86 0.37 11.51
CA HIS A 77 -16.18 0.74 11.02
C HIS A 77 -16.81 -0.43 10.26
N ARG A 78 -17.95 -0.93 10.75
CA ARG A 78 -18.61 -2.10 10.13
C ARG A 78 -19.14 -1.82 8.72
N GLU A 79 -19.43 -0.55 8.39
CA GLU A 79 -19.88 -0.12 7.08
C GLU A 79 -18.87 -0.48 5.96
N ILE A 80 -17.58 -0.59 6.29
CA ILE A 80 -16.55 -0.94 5.28
C ILE A 80 -16.58 -2.42 4.88
N TYR A 81 -17.19 -3.30 5.66
CA TYR A 81 -17.12 -4.75 5.45
C TYR A 81 -17.73 -5.16 4.10
N ALA A 82 -18.87 -4.61 3.73
CA ALA A 82 -19.47 -4.87 2.42
C ALA A 82 -18.61 -4.30 1.26
N ALA A 83 -17.97 -3.16 1.47
CA ALA A 83 -17.07 -2.57 0.49
C ALA A 83 -15.80 -3.42 0.30
N LEU A 84 -15.26 -4.02 1.36
CA LEU A 84 -14.12 -4.94 1.28
C LEU A 84 -14.38 -6.12 0.34
N ASP A 85 -15.60 -6.65 0.33
CA ASP A 85 -15.98 -7.76 -0.56
C ASP A 85 -16.27 -7.28 -1.99
N ARG A 86 -16.79 -6.07 -2.17
CA ARG A 86 -17.23 -5.54 -3.46
C ARG A 86 -16.15 -4.82 -4.23
N GLU A 87 -15.30 -4.03 -3.55
CA GLU A 87 -14.32 -3.17 -4.18
C GLU A 87 -13.04 -3.94 -4.57
N PRO A 88 -12.70 -4.05 -5.87
CA PRO A 88 -11.58 -4.86 -6.31
C PRO A 88 -10.22 -4.31 -5.88
N PHE A 89 -10.13 -3.00 -5.62
CA PHE A 89 -8.89 -2.30 -5.30
C PHE A 89 -8.85 -1.75 -3.87
N LEU A 90 -9.68 -2.29 -3.00
CA LEU A 90 -9.58 -2.11 -1.55
C LEU A 90 -9.05 -3.39 -0.94
N LEU A 91 -7.90 -3.30 -0.27
CA LEU A 91 -7.24 -4.44 0.35
C LEU A 91 -7.26 -4.32 1.89
N ARG A 92 -7.36 -5.47 2.52
CA ARG A 92 -7.03 -5.66 3.93
C ARG A 92 -5.84 -6.61 4.04
N PRO A 93 -5.09 -6.66 5.14
CA PRO A 93 -3.96 -7.59 5.25
C PRO A 93 -4.33 -9.04 4.93
N ALA A 94 -3.54 -9.67 4.05
CA ALA A 94 -3.79 -11.03 3.58
C ALA A 94 -3.72 -12.06 4.70
N ASN A 95 -2.90 -11.81 5.72
CA ASN A 95 -2.69 -12.72 6.83
C ASN A 95 -3.75 -12.66 7.95
N TYR A 96 -4.89 -12.01 7.70
CA TYR A 96 -6.11 -12.26 8.48
C TYR A 96 -6.82 -13.56 8.07
N GLY A 97 -6.46 -14.12 6.89
CA GLY A 97 -7.04 -15.35 6.36
C GLY A 97 -8.34 -15.14 5.57
N ASP A 98 -8.93 -16.24 5.13
CA ASP A 98 -10.04 -16.22 4.17
C ASP A 98 -11.44 -16.14 4.83
N LYS A 99 -11.49 -16.18 6.16
CA LYS A 99 -12.76 -16.18 6.92
C LYS A 99 -13.28 -14.79 7.26
N VAL A 100 -12.57 -13.74 6.83
CA VAL A 100 -12.95 -12.34 7.05
C VAL A 100 -13.26 -11.65 5.72
N PRO A 101 -14.04 -10.56 5.71
CA PRO A 101 -14.38 -9.85 4.49
C PRO A 101 -13.15 -9.37 3.70
N GLY A 102 -13.24 -9.33 2.39
CA GLY A 102 -12.25 -8.76 1.51
C GLY A 102 -11.08 -9.68 1.16
N LYS A 103 -10.05 -9.09 0.60
CA LYS A 103 -8.86 -9.76 0.10
C LYS A 103 -7.60 -8.98 0.41
N GLY A 104 -6.45 -9.66 0.42
CA GLY A 104 -5.16 -9.08 0.75
C GLY A 104 -4.26 -8.80 -0.46
N GLN A 105 -4.72 -9.05 -1.67
CA GLN A 105 -3.99 -8.82 -2.90
C GLN A 105 -4.91 -8.49 -4.06
N CYS A 106 -4.40 -7.76 -5.05
CA CYS A 106 -5.12 -7.49 -6.29
C CYS A 106 -4.15 -7.33 -7.45
N VAL A 107 -4.71 -7.37 -8.67
CA VAL A 107 -4.02 -6.98 -9.90
C VAL A 107 -4.69 -5.72 -10.44
N PHE A 108 -3.91 -4.68 -10.60
CA PHE A 108 -4.34 -3.43 -11.22
C PHE A 108 -3.76 -3.34 -12.63
N SER A 109 -4.60 -3.09 -13.62
CA SER A 109 -4.17 -2.90 -15.01
C SER A 109 -3.96 -1.43 -15.31
N LEU A 110 -2.75 -1.08 -15.73
CA LEU A 110 -2.42 0.27 -16.19
C LEU A 110 -3.14 0.58 -17.52
N ALA A 111 -3.11 1.85 -17.94
CA ALA A 111 -3.77 2.29 -19.17
C ALA A 111 -3.27 1.55 -20.42
N ASP A 112 -2.02 1.09 -20.43
CA ASP A 112 -1.43 0.30 -21.53
C ASP A 112 -1.67 -1.22 -21.41
N GLY A 113 -2.46 -1.66 -20.44
CA GLY A 113 -2.74 -3.07 -20.16
C GLY A 113 -1.69 -3.77 -19.29
N THR A 114 -0.63 -3.10 -18.88
CA THR A 114 0.39 -3.66 -17.98
C THR A 114 -0.24 -4.00 -16.64
N ARG A 115 0.03 -5.20 -16.11
CA ARG A 115 -0.57 -5.72 -14.88
C ARG A 115 0.40 -5.58 -13.72
N VAL A 116 -0.05 -4.86 -12.69
CA VAL A 116 0.69 -4.62 -11.44
C VAL A 116 0.00 -5.34 -10.29
N GLY A 117 0.76 -6.14 -9.55
CA GLY A 117 0.26 -6.83 -8.36
C GLY A 117 0.53 -6.02 -7.10
N ILE A 118 -0.45 -5.95 -6.21
CA ILE A 118 -0.33 -5.31 -4.90
C ILE A 118 -0.70 -6.33 -3.82
N VAL A 119 0.13 -6.42 -2.78
CA VAL A 119 -0.08 -7.26 -1.59
C VAL A 119 -0.09 -6.39 -0.36
N ASN A 120 -1.04 -6.64 0.54
CA ASN A 120 -1.12 -6.01 1.84
C ASN A 120 -0.90 -7.07 2.94
N LEU A 121 0.03 -6.83 3.84
CA LEU A 121 0.39 -7.73 4.94
C LEU A 121 0.39 -6.98 6.27
N LEU A 122 0.14 -7.71 7.36
CA LEU A 122 0.18 -7.21 8.72
C LEU A 122 1.32 -7.85 9.51
N GLY A 123 2.10 -7.04 10.22
CA GLY A 123 3.09 -7.53 11.18
C GLY A 123 2.47 -8.19 12.40
N ARG A 124 3.27 -8.96 13.12
CA ARG A 124 2.85 -9.68 14.34
C ARG A 124 3.55 -9.17 15.60
N THR A 125 4.74 -8.63 15.45
CA THR A 125 5.55 -8.14 16.57
C THR A 125 4.93 -6.87 17.14
N PHE A 126 4.50 -6.91 18.39
CA PHE A 126 3.78 -5.81 19.07
C PHE A 126 2.44 -5.41 18.40
N MET A 127 1.85 -6.32 17.63
CA MET A 127 0.59 -6.14 16.92
C MET A 127 -0.46 -7.15 17.39
N GLU A 128 -1.69 -6.98 16.92
CA GLU A 128 -2.77 -7.93 17.15
C GLU A 128 -2.47 -9.30 16.52
N PRO A 129 -3.03 -10.40 17.05
CA PRO A 129 -2.82 -11.72 16.49
C PRO A 129 -3.28 -11.82 15.03
N ALA A 130 -2.39 -12.31 14.17
CA ALA A 130 -2.65 -12.62 12.77
C ALA A 130 -1.89 -13.88 12.37
N HIS A 131 -2.21 -14.44 11.21
CA HIS A 131 -1.43 -15.54 10.65
C HIS A 131 -0.02 -15.07 10.25
N CYS A 132 0.86 -16.02 9.95
CA CYS A 132 2.23 -15.72 9.56
C CYS A 132 2.26 -14.84 8.28
N PRO A 133 2.82 -13.63 8.33
CA PRO A 133 2.88 -12.74 7.18
C PRO A 133 3.81 -13.26 6.08
N PHE A 134 4.86 -14.02 6.43
CA PHE A 134 5.78 -14.62 5.47
C PHE A 134 5.10 -15.69 4.63
N ALA A 135 4.34 -16.59 5.27
CA ALA A 135 3.55 -17.60 4.56
C ALA A 135 2.44 -16.97 3.70
N ALA A 136 1.82 -15.89 4.17
CA ALA A 136 0.82 -15.16 3.39
C ALA A 136 1.47 -14.46 2.18
N ALA A 137 2.68 -13.91 2.35
CA ALA A 137 3.44 -13.32 1.25
C ALA A 137 3.75 -14.34 0.16
N ASP A 138 4.18 -15.55 0.53
CA ASP A 138 4.46 -16.63 -0.43
C ASP A 138 3.24 -16.92 -1.30
N ARG A 139 2.09 -17.19 -0.67
CA ARG A 139 0.84 -17.46 -1.39
C ARG A 139 0.39 -16.32 -2.29
N ALA A 140 0.49 -15.10 -1.78
CA ALA A 140 0.08 -13.91 -2.53
C ALA A 140 0.98 -13.67 -3.76
N LEU A 141 2.30 -13.77 -3.61
CA LEU A 141 3.23 -13.59 -4.72
C LEU A 141 3.10 -14.69 -5.78
N GLU A 142 2.90 -15.93 -5.36
CA GLU A 142 2.64 -17.05 -6.27
C GLU A 142 1.38 -16.82 -7.10
N ALA A 143 0.26 -16.47 -6.46
CA ALA A 143 -0.98 -16.16 -7.15
C ALA A 143 -0.87 -14.95 -8.10
N LEU A 144 -0.09 -13.92 -7.76
CA LEU A 144 0.16 -12.79 -8.62
C LEU A 144 1.05 -13.14 -9.81
N GLN A 145 2.00 -14.05 -9.63
CA GLN A 145 2.85 -14.53 -10.72
C GLN A 145 2.03 -15.32 -11.74
N GLU A 146 1.13 -16.18 -11.30
CA GLU A 146 0.20 -16.91 -12.16
C GLU A 146 -0.69 -15.97 -12.98
N GLN A 147 -0.97 -14.77 -12.48
CA GLN A 147 -1.73 -13.73 -13.16
C GLN A 147 -0.88 -12.84 -14.07
N GLU A 148 0.36 -13.23 -14.37
CA GLU A 148 1.26 -12.55 -15.30
C GLU A 148 1.53 -11.08 -14.95
N THR A 149 1.65 -10.76 -13.66
CA THR A 149 2.02 -9.42 -13.23
C THR A 149 3.50 -9.13 -13.54
N VAL A 150 3.77 -7.97 -14.12
CA VAL A 150 5.14 -7.54 -14.46
C VAL A 150 5.87 -6.93 -13.28
N CYS A 151 5.15 -6.39 -12.32
CA CYS A 151 5.73 -5.93 -11.06
C CYS A 151 4.77 -6.22 -9.89
N ARG A 152 5.34 -6.41 -8.70
CA ARG A 152 4.61 -6.72 -7.48
C ARG A 152 5.11 -5.85 -6.37
N ILE A 153 4.19 -5.22 -5.66
CA ILE A 153 4.45 -4.26 -4.59
C ILE A 153 3.81 -4.77 -3.31
N VAL A 154 4.53 -4.69 -2.20
CA VAL A 154 4.08 -5.14 -0.89
C VAL A 154 4.02 -3.98 0.08
N ASP A 155 2.83 -3.71 0.62
CA ASP A 155 2.62 -2.86 1.80
C ASP A 155 2.62 -3.75 3.05
N PHE A 156 3.67 -3.65 3.85
CA PHE A 156 3.81 -4.35 5.11
C PHE A 156 3.50 -3.43 6.29
N HIS A 157 2.27 -3.51 6.76
CA HIS A 157 1.76 -2.72 7.87
C HIS A 157 2.19 -3.32 9.20
N ALA A 158 3.29 -2.84 9.77
CA ALA A 158 3.93 -3.44 10.94
C ALA A 158 4.56 -2.39 11.86
N GLU A 159 4.58 -2.69 13.16
CA GLU A 159 5.18 -1.84 14.18
C GLU A 159 6.72 -1.96 14.18
N ALA A 160 7.24 -3.19 14.27
CA ALA A 160 8.66 -3.43 14.47
C ALA A 160 9.47 -3.24 13.18
N SER A 161 10.46 -2.37 13.22
CA SER A 161 11.40 -2.17 12.10
C SER A 161 12.20 -3.44 11.77
N SER A 162 12.53 -4.24 12.78
CA SER A 162 13.22 -5.53 12.59
C SER A 162 12.37 -6.51 11.76
N GLU A 163 11.07 -6.59 12.00
CA GLU A 163 10.15 -7.42 11.23
C GLU A 163 10.01 -6.93 9.77
N LYS A 164 9.95 -5.62 9.56
CA LYS A 164 9.95 -5.00 8.23
C LYS A 164 11.20 -5.33 7.44
N ARG A 165 12.36 -5.25 8.08
CA ARG A 165 13.63 -5.61 7.44
C ARG A 165 13.74 -7.12 7.17
N ALA A 166 13.23 -7.96 8.07
CA ALA A 166 13.16 -9.40 7.84
C ALA A 166 12.30 -9.73 6.62
N MET A 167 11.15 -9.07 6.47
CA MET A 167 10.29 -9.22 5.28
C MET A 167 11.01 -8.79 4.00
N LEU A 168 11.73 -7.67 4.03
CA LEU A 168 12.53 -7.23 2.89
C LEU A 168 13.55 -8.30 2.48
N HIS A 169 14.33 -8.81 3.42
CA HIS A 169 15.32 -9.86 3.13
C HIS A 169 14.66 -11.14 2.59
N TYR A 170 13.51 -11.50 3.14
CA TYR A 170 12.75 -12.67 2.71
C TYR A 170 12.20 -12.55 1.28
N LEU A 171 11.77 -11.35 0.89
CA LEU A 171 11.17 -11.09 -0.42
C LEU A 171 12.15 -10.54 -1.45
N ASP A 172 13.39 -10.31 -1.06
CA ASP A 172 14.41 -9.74 -1.94
C ASP A 172 14.59 -10.55 -3.23
N GLY A 173 14.44 -9.86 -4.37
CA GLY A 173 14.47 -10.46 -5.70
C GLY A 173 13.18 -11.17 -6.12
N ARG A 174 12.16 -11.25 -5.24
CA ARG A 174 10.87 -11.92 -5.50
C ARG A 174 9.74 -10.93 -5.80
N CYS A 175 9.94 -9.67 -5.48
CA CYS A 175 9.01 -8.59 -5.77
C CYS A 175 9.76 -7.31 -6.15
N SER A 176 9.05 -6.35 -6.71
CA SER A 176 9.64 -5.09 -7.19
C SER A 176 9.88 -4.10 -6.07
N ALA A 177 9.02 -4.08 -5.06
CA ALA A 177 9.13 -3.19 -3.91
C ALA A 177 8.47 -3.76 -2.66
N VAL A 178 9.08 -3.48 -1.51
CA VAL A 178 8.54 -3.70 -0.17
C VAL A 178 8.67 -2.39 0.60
N PHE A 179 7.58 -1.87 1.09
CA PHE A 179 7.58 -0.72 1.99
C PHE A 179 6.75 -0.97 3.23
N GLY A 180 7.12 -0.33 4.33
CA GLY A 180 6.41 -0.39 5.59
C GLY A 180 5.45 0.79 5.78
N THR A 181 4.40 0.53 6.55
CA THR A 181 3.44 1.51 7.04
C THR A 181 3.18 1.26 8.52
N HIS A 182 2.34 2.02 9.19
CA HIS A 182 1.86 1.92 10.55
C HIS A 182 2.46 2.93 11.54
N THR A 183 3.79 3.11 11.56
CA THR A 183 4.41 3.91 12.65
C THR A 183 4.16 5.41 12.51
N HIS A 184 3.70 5.87 11.34
CA HIS A 184 3.49 7.27 10.98
C HIS A 184 4.78 8.11 10.92
N VAL A 185 5.94 7.48 11.12
CA VAL A 185 7.25 8.14 11.07
C VAL A 185 8.02 7.68 9.85
N GLN A 186 8.22 8.60 8.91
CA GLN A 186 8.98 8.33 7.70
C GLN A 186 10.45 8.02 8.01
N THR A 187 10.96 6.89 7.48
CA THR A 187 12.38 6.54 7.57
C THR A 187 13.15 7.05 6.35
N ALA A 188 14.48 7.17 6.48
CA ALA A 188 15.35 7.70 5.44
C ALA A 188 16.24 6.61 4.79
N ASP A 189 15.80 5.35 4.86
CA ASP A 189 16.56 4.17 4.42
C ASP A 189 16.11 3.64 3.04
N ALA A 190 15.59 4.51 2.18
CA ALA A 190 15.22 4.15 0.83
C ALA A 190 16.41 3.53 0.08
N ALA A 191 16.23 2.35 -0.47
CA ALA A 191 17.28 1.62 -1.16
C ALA A 191 16.71 0.70 -2.25
N VAL A 192 17.57 0.30 -3.16
CA VAL A 192 17.35 -0.81 -4.09
C VAL A 192 18.39 -1.86 -3.80
N THR A 193 17.96 -3.09 -3.55
CA THR A 193 18.86 -4.21 -3.27
C THR A 193 19.62 -4.64 -4.53
N SER A 194 20.67 -5.45 -4.36
CA SER A 194 21.41 -6.02 -5.48
C SER A 194 20.56 -6.95 -6.36
N ARG A 195 19.44 -7.47 -5.83
CA ARG A 195 18.48 -8.30 -6.56
C ARG A 195 17.35 -7.48 -7.21
N GLY A 196 17.39 -6.15 -7.08
CA GLY A 196 16.45 -5.26 -7.75
C GLY A 196 15.17 -4.95 -6.99
N THR A 197 15.04 -5.31 -5.72
CA THR A 197 13.89 -4.96 -4.89
C THR A 197 14.06 -3.58 -4.26
N ALA A 198 13.16 -2.66 -4.56
CA ALA A 198 13.11 -1.36 -3.88
C ALA A 198 12.55 -1.51 -2.47
N SER A 199 13.06 -0.73 -1.53
CA SER A 199 12.65 -0.83 -0.13
C SER A 199 12.66 0.52 0.59
N LEU A 200 11.75 0.64 1.55
CA LEU A 200 11.71 1.69 2.56
C LEU A 200 11.06 1.13 3.81
N THR A 201 11.68 1.30 4.98
CA THR A 201 11.18 0.71 6.22
C THR A 201 9.83 1.27 6.63
N ASP A 202 9.60 2.58 6.51
CA ASP A 202 8.28 3.18 6.73
C ASP A 202 8.07 4.42 5.84
N LEU A 203 6.91 4.49 5.20
CA LEU A 203 6.50 5.63 4.37
C LEU A 203 6.10 6.86 5.20
N GLY A 204 5.87 6.70 6.50
CA GLY A 204 5.27 7.73 7.34
C GLY A 204 3.76 7.86 7.13
N MET A 205 3.22 9.04 7.33
CA MET A 205 1.79 9.32 7.17
C MET A 205 1.54 10.52 6.26
N CYS A 206 0.37 10.55 5.64
CA CYS A 206 -0.24 11.72 5.02
C CYS A 206 -1.21 12.34 6.01
N GLY A 207 -0.77 13.36 6.72
CA GLY A 207 -1.54 13.98 7.81
C GLY A 207 -0.86 15.26 8.30
N VAL A 208 -1.24 15.71 9.48
CA VAL A 208 -0.65 16.90 10.10
C VAL A 208 0.29 16.50 11.22
N GLU A 209 1.51 16.95 11.15
CA GLU A 209 2.47 16.89 12.25
C GLU A 209 3.04 18.29 12.47
N GLN A 210 2.78 18.89 13.63
CA GLN A 210 3.27 20.22 14.01
C GLN A 210 3.08 21.29 12.90
N ASP A 211 1.87 21.39 12.37
CA ASP A 211 1.47 22.31 11.30
C ASP A 211 2.04 22.01 9.91
N SER A 212 2.70 20.87 9.71
CA SER A 212 3.17 20.41 8.41
C SER A 212 2.50 19.09 7.98
N VAL A 213 2.65 18.75 6.70
CA VAL A 213 2.12 17.52 6.13
C VAL A 213 3.26 16.70 5.56
N ILE A 214 3.39 15.45 5.98
CA ILE A 214 4.47 14.54 5.60
C ILE A 214 3.94 13.20 5.11
N GLY A 215 4.76 12.44 4.39
CA GLY A 215 4.49 11.04 4.04
C GLY A 215 4.32 10.74 2.55
N LEU A 216 5.16 11.30 1.70
CA LEU A 216 5.19 11.03 0.26
C LEU A 216 6.43 10.20 -0.11
N SER A 217 6.22 9.06 -0.77
CA SER A 217 7.31 8.27 -1.37
C SER A 217 6.98 7.86 -2.80
N LEU A 218 7.90 8.12 -3.71
CA LEU A 218 7.79 7.79 -5.13
C LEU A 218 8.64 6.56 -5.46
N LEU A 219 8.01 5.53 -6.00
CA LEU A 219 8.68 4.38 -6.60
C LEU A 219 8.78 4.56 -8.11
N HIS A 220 9.98 4.40 -8.63
CA HIS A 220 10.27 4.43 -10.06
C HIS A 220 10.78 3.05 -10.48
N ILE A 221 9.94 2.28 -11.16
CA ILE A 221 10.24 0.91 -11.57
C ILE A 221 10.51 0.91 -13.08
N ARG A 222 11.72 0.53 -13.47
CA ARG A 222 12.08 0.31 -14.87
C ARG A 222 11.69 -1.12 -15.28
N ARG A 223 11.16 -1.25 -16.48
CA ARG A 223 10.99 -2.57 -17.10
C ARG A 223 12.37 -3.12 -17.45
N GLY A 224 12.71 -4.30 -16.92
CA GLY A 224 13.91 -5.03 -17.28
C GLY A 224 13.72 -5.82 -18.57
#